data_0811d2d062cedc24c5669da24f1284d1
#
_entry.id   0811d2d062cedc24c5669da24f1284d1
#
_cell.length_a   1.000
_cell.length_b   1.000
_cell.length_c   1.000
_cell.angle_alpha   90.00
_cell.angle_beta   90.00
_cell.angle_gamma   90.00
#
_symmetry.space_group_name_H-M   'P 1'
#
loop_
_entity.id
_entity.type
_entity.pdbx_description
1 polymer ?
#
loop_
_entity_poly.entity_id
_entity_poly.type
_entity_poly.pdbx_seq_one_letter_code
_entity_poly.pdbx_strand_id
1 'polypeptide(L)'
;MEKSFLLILFYSASGSVRNLAHAIADGAEENNLNVRLRTVPKISSNDAIVNSDIPESGEVYCSKDDLINCAGLAIGSPTRFGSMAAPLKHFLDSTGDLWSANALEDKPGIAFTSTGSMHGGQEITLFNLHTYMLHHGMIIAGAPYSFKELNKTKSGGTPYGATHVENFNSSNDLTRDEYDIAKKSGARIAKLINKINA
;
A
#
# COMPACT_ATOMS: atom_id res chain seq x y z
N MET A 1 0.49 -18.45 19.48
CA MET A 1 0.26 -18.14 18.05
C MET A 1 0.40 -16.64 17.90
N GLU A 2 1.19 -16.18 16.95
CA GLU A 2 1.29 -14.77 16.61
C GLU A 2 -0.06 -14.27 16.09
N LYS A 3 -0.49 -13.07 16.52
CA LYS A 3 -1.80 -12.56 16.11
C LYS A 3 -1.78 -12.21 14.62
N SER A 4 -2.86 -12.52 13.91
CA SER A 4 -3.09 -12.13 12.52
C SER A 4 -2.88 -10.62 12.33
N PHE A 5 -2.22 -10.20 11.23
CA PHE A 5 -1.94 -8.80 10.97
C PHE A 5 -2.08 -8.43 9.48
N LEU A 6 -2.43 -7.17 9.24
CA LEU A 6 -2.33 -6.53 7.93
C LEU A 6 -0.91 -6.01 7.74
N LEU A 7 -0.22 -6.44 6.70
CA LEU A 7 1.02 -5.82 6.27
C LEU A 7 0.71 -4.61 5.39
N ILE A 8 1.21 -3.43 5.76
CA ILE A 8 1.18 -2.22 4.94
C ILE A 8 2.60 -1.96 4.45
N LEU A 9 2.88 -2.41 3.23
CA LEU A 9 4.17 -2.26 2.57
C LEU A 9 4.15 -1.07 1.63
N PHE A 10 5.07 -0.11 1.81
CA PHE A 10 5.11 1.05 0.95
C PHE A 10 6.52 1.64 0.77
N TYR A 11 6.68 2.38 -0.31
CA TYR A 11 7.76 3.34 -0.48
C TYR A 11 7.17 4.75 -0.50
N SER A 12 7.80 5.70 0.20
CA SER A 12 7.41 7.10 0.20
C SER A 12 8.63 8.00 0.02
N ALA A 13 8.60 8.85 -1.00
CA ALA A 13 9.71 9.78 -1.29
C ALA A 13 9.57 11.09 -0.51
N SER A 14 8.35 11.66 -0.46
CA SER A 14 8.02 12.96 0.11
C SER A 14 7.15 12.91 1.37
N GLY A 15 6.59 11.74 1.71
CA GLY A 15 5.70 11.57 2.86
C GLY A 15 4.24 11.26 2.49
N SER A 16 3.76 11.63 1.31
CA SER A 16 2.36 11.49 0.90
C SER A 16 1.85 10.04 0.98
N VAL A 17 2.62 9.09 0.44
CA VAL A 17 2.27 7.67 0.51
C VAL A 17 2.30 7.15 1.95
N ARG A 18 3.22 7.66 2.79
CA ARG A 18 3.26 7.36 4.23
C ARG A 18 1.95 7.80 4.91
N ASN A 19 1.47 8.99 4.63
CA ASN A 19 0.22 9.50 5.23
C ASN A 19 -0.99 8.64 4.84
N LEU A 20 -1.06 8.18 3.58
CA LEU A 20 -2.07 7.19 3.16
C LEU A 20 -1.94 5.87 3.91
N ALA A 21 -0.69 5.38 4.10
CA ALA A 21 -0.43 4.14 4.83
C ALA A 21 -0.91 4.22 6.29
N HIS A 22 -0.66 5.34 6.96
CA HIS A 22 -1.15 5.57 8.32
C HIS A 22 -2.69 5.65 8.38
N ALA A 23 -3.34 6.35 7.43
CA ALA A 23 -4.80 6.38 7.36
C ALA A 23 -5.42 4.99 7.15
N ILE A 24 -4.78 4.13 6.33
CA ILE A 24 -5.19 2.72 6.16
C ILE A 24 -4.99 1.96 7.47
N ALA A 25 -3.88 2.17 8.18
CA ALA A 25 -3.60 1.56 9.48
C ALA A 25 -4.70 1.91 10.50
N ASP A 26 -5.03 3.20 10.64
CA ASP A 26 -6.10 3.67 11.53
C ASP A 26 -7.41 2.90 11.29
N GLY A 27 -7.78 2.71 10.03
CA GLY A 27 -9.00 1.99 9.67
C GLY A 27 -8.95 0.50 10.01
N ALA A 28 -7.80 -0.15 9.84
CA ALA A 28 -7.63 -1.57 10.16
C ALA A 28 -7.62 -1.81 11.67
N GLU A 29 -6.91 -0.98 12.44
CA GLU A 29 -6.80 -1.08 13.89
C GLU A 29 -8.14 -0.83 14.58
N GLU A 30 -8.94 0.13 14.12
CA GLU A 30 -10.31 0.35 14.61
C GLU A 30 -11.25 -0.84 14.37
N ASN A 31 -10.86 -1.77 13.49
CA ASN A 31 -11.57 -3.02 13.23
C ASN A 31 -10.87 -4.26 13.85
N ASN A 32 -10.09 -4.03 14.91
CA ASN A 32 -9.42 -5.05 15.73
C ASN A 32 -8.45 -5.95 14.95
N LEU A 33 -7.80 -5.44 13.93
CA LEU A 33 -6.73 -6.12 13.21
C LEU A 33 -5.39 -5.45 13.52
N ASN A 34 -4.39 -6.22 13.93
CA ASN A 34 -3.04 -5.70 14.09
C ASN A 34 -2.49 -5.22 12.75
N VAL A 35 -1.63 -4.22 12.78
CA VAL A 35 -1.00 -3.66 11.58
C VAL A 35 0.53 -3.69 11.73
N ARG A 36 1.22 -4.01 10.63
CA ARG A 36 2.66 -3.81 10.49
C ARG A 36 2.93 -2.87 9.32
N LEU A 37 3.40 -1.68 9.63
CA LEU A 37 3.91 -0.73 8.63
C LEU A 37 5.35 -1.11 8.28
N ARG A 38 5.64 -1.26 6.98
CA ARG A 38 6.97 -1.60 6.45
C ARG A 38 7.30 -0.75 5.23
N THR A 39 8.57 -0.43 5.09
CA THR A 39 9.09 0.27 3.92
C THR A 39 10.19 -0.56 3.23
N VAL A 40 10.78 0.00 2.18
CA VAL A 40 11.91 -0.60 1.46
C VAL A 40 13.09 0.35 1.41
N PRO A 41 14.33 -0.14 1.31
CA PRO A 41 15.52 0.70 1.16
C PRO A 41 15.45 1.57 -0.09
N LYS A 42 16.06 2.77 -0.04
CA LYS A 42 16.28 3.58 -1.22
C LYS A 42 17.33 2.92 -2.13
N ILE A 43 17.16 3.04 -3.44
CA ILE A 43 18.19 2.62 -4.40
C ILE A 43 19.12 3.83 -4.65
N SER A 44 20.43 3.58 -4.54
CA SER A 44 21.46 4.56 -4.87
C SER A 44 21.76 4.54 -6.36
N SER A 45 22.11 5.71 -6.94
CA SER A 45 22.59 5.84 -8.32
C SER A 45 23.96 5.18 -8.56
N ASN A 46 24.67 4.81 -7.51
CA ASN A 46 26.01 4.21 -7.57
C ASN A 46 26.02 2.70 -7.34
N ASP A 47 24.91 1.98 -7.58
CA ASP A 47 24.75 0.55 -7.32
C ASP A 47 25.07 0.11 -5.87
N ALA A 48 25.47 1.05 -5.03
CA ALA A 48 25.61 0.81 -3.61
C ALA A 48 24.23 0.79 -2.97
N ILE A 49 23.72 -0.37 -2.67
CA ILE A 49 22.59 -0.54 -1.75
C ILE A 49 23.06 0.10 -0.44
N VAL A 50 22.42 1.19 -0.01
CA VAL A 50 22.60 1.70 1.35
C VAL A 50 21.89 0.72 2.28
N ASN A 51 22.57 -0.38 2.55
CA ASN A 51 22.08 -1.40 3.47
C ASN A 51 22.47 -1.02 4.88
N SER A 52 21.64 -0.27 5.55
CA SER A 52 21.42 -0.56 6.96
C SER A 52 20.23 -1.53 7.02
N ASP A 53 20.36 -2.65 7.70
CA ASP A 53 19.23 -3.58 7.92
C ASP A 53 18.07 -2.90 8.66
N ILE A 54 18.31 -1.73 9.22
CA ILE A 54 17.39 -0.89 9.98
C ILE A 54 17.50 0.54 9.44
N PRO A 55 16.40 1.21 9.04
CA PRO A 55 16.43 2.61 8.67
C PRO A 55 16.82 3.49 9.87
N GLU A 56 17.56 4.58 9.64
CA GLU A 56 17.93 5.54 10.67
C GLU A 56 16.69 6.19 11.32
N SER A 57 15.60 6.29 10.60
CA SER A 57 14.30 6.80 11.07
C SER A 57 13.16 6.31 10.20
N GLY A 58 11.95 6.26 10.76
CA GLY A 58 10.74 5.85 10.05
C GLY A 58 10.41 4.37 10.25
N GLU A 59 9.69 3.80 9.30
CA GLU A 59 9.21 2.42 9.38
C GLU A 59 10.33 1.44 9.07
N VAL A 60 10.29 0.28 9.73
CA VAL A 60 11.23 -0.84 9.56
C VAL A 60 11.15 -1.37 8.12
N TYR A 61 12.27 -1.83 7.57
CA TYR A 61 12.28 -2.47 6.25
C TYR A 61 11.50 -3.78 6.26
N CYS A 62 10.81 -4.04 5.15
CA CYS A 62 10.04 -5.24 4.96
C CYS A 62 10.96 -6.44 4.75
N SER A 63 10.69 -7.52 5.46
CA SER A 63 11.28 -8.82 5.24
C SER A 63 10.35 -9.73 4.42
N LYS A 64 10.89 -10.82 3.84
CA LYS A 64 10.06 -11.86 3.22
C LYS A 64 9.15 -12.55 4.25
N ASP A 65 9.60 -12.67 5.50
CA ASP A 65 8.80 -13.23 6.59
C ASP A 65 7.57 -12.37 6.92
N ASP A 66 7.64 -11.04 6.78
CA ASP A 66 6.46 -10.18 6.91
C ASP A 66 5.41 -10.52 5.84
N LEU A 67 5.83 -10.79 4.58
CA LEU A 67 4.93 -11.21 3.49
C LEU A 67 4.36 -12.61 3.72
N ILE A 68 5.19 -13.58 4.13
CA ILE A 68 4.76 -14.95 4.38
C ILE A 68 3.70 -14.99 5.50
N ASN A 69 3.94 -14.25 6.60
CA ASN A 69 3.14 -14.33 7.81
C ASN A 69 1.95 -13.35 7.86
N CYS A 70 1.85 -12.39 6.92
CA CYS A 70 0.70 -11.48 6.90
C CYS A 70 -0.60 -12.23 6.55
N ALA A 71 -1.71 -11.74 7.09
CA ALA A 71 -3.05 -12.22 6.73
C ALA A 71 -3.68 -11.47 5.56
N GLY A 72 -3.06 -10.38 5.13
CA GLY A 72 -3.41 -9.57 3.98
C GLY A 72 -2.37 -8.48 3.74
N LEU A 73 -2.39 -7.87 2.56
CA LEU A 73 -1.40 -6.91 2.10
C LEU A 73 -2.05 -5.62 1.60
N ALA A 74 -1.62 -4.49 2.15
CA ALA A 74 -1.81 -3.18 1.54
C ALA A 74 -0.47 -2.73 0.94
N ILE A 75 -0.45 -2.45 -0.38
CA ILE A 75 0.79 -2.09 -1.07
C ILE A 75 0.71 -0.68 -1.66
N GLY A 76 1.73 0.16 -1.40
CA GLY A 76 1.72 1.57 -1.80
C GLY A 76 3.02 2.08 -2.39
N SER A 77 2.88 2.94 -3.40
CA SER A 77 4.00 3.60 -4.07
C SER A 77 3.59 4.96 -4.60
N PRO A 78 4.48 5.97 -4.61
CA PRO A 78 4.23 7.13 -5.45
C PRO A 78 4.31 6.71 -6.91
N THR A 79 3.54 7.40 -7.78
CA THR A 79 3.68 7.18 -9.22
C THR A 79 5.07 7.58 -9.71
N ARG A 80 5.59 6.81 -10.64
CA ARG A 80 6.74 7.15 -11.48
C ARG A 80 6.38 6.79 -12.91
N PHE A 81 5.93 7.82 -13.68
CA PHE A 81 5.49 7.66 -15.07
C PHE A 81 4.39 6.57 -15.23
N GLY A 82 3.42 6.53 -14.30
CA GLY A 82 2.33 5.54 -14.33
C GLY A 82 2.68 4.17 -13.75
N SER A 83 3.87 4.02 -13.14
CA SER A 83 4.32 2.77 -12.52
C SER A 83 4.72 2.99 -11.06
N MET A 84 4.94 1.91 -10.33
CA MET A 84 5.51 1.98 -8.99
C MET A 84 6.96 2.48 -9.02
N ALA A 85 7.42 3.06 -7.92
CA ALA A 85 8.80 3.52 -7.77
C ALA A 85 9.79 2.35 -7.75
N ALA A 86 10.98 2.57 -8.33
CA ALA A 86 12.02 1.54 -8.45
C ALA A 86 12.43 0.88 -7.13
N PRO A 87 12.51 1.56 -5.96
CA PRO A 87 12.81 0.88 -4.70
C PRO A 87 11.81 -0.20 -4.34
N LEU A 88 10.50 0.08 -4.50
CA LEU A 88 9.47 -0.92 -4.24
C LEU A 88 9.55 -2.07 -5.26
N LYS A 89 9.67 -1.74 -6.56
CA LYS A 89 9.79 -2.75 -7.62
C LYS A 89 10.98 -3.68 -7.39
N HIS A 90 12.13 -3.13 -7.00
CA HIS A 90 13.34 -3.91 -6.70
C HIS A 90 13.11 -4.94 -5.57
N PHE A 91 12.45 -4.51 -4.49
CA PHE A 91 12.09 -5.45 -3.41
C PHE A 91 11.12 -6.53 -3.90
N LEU A 92 10.06 -6.15 -4.63
CA LEU A 92 9.06 -7.10 -5.14
C LEU A 92 9.68 -8.10 -6.13
N ASP A 93 10.64 -7.69 -6.97
CA ASP A 93 11.36 -8.58 -7.89
C ASP A 93 12.16 -9.66 -7.16
N SER A 94 12.57 -9.39 -5.91
CA SER A 94 13.28 -10.38 -5.08
C SER A 94 12.37 -11.45 -4.48
N THR A 95 11.02 -11.36 -4.65
CA THR A 95 10.03 -12.27 -4.04
C THR A 95 9.61 -13.43 -4.94
N GLY A 96 10.35 -13.75 -5.99
CA GLY A 96 10.05 -14.85 -6.92
C GLY A 96 9.97 -16.24 -6.26
N ASP A 97 10.71 -16.45 -5.19
CA ASP A 97 10.63 -17.65 -4.36
C ASP A 97 9.29 -17.75 -3.60
N LEU A 98 8.74 -16.63 -3.11
CA LEU A 98 7.43 -16.60 -2.47
C LEU A 98 6.30 -16.86 -3.48
N TRP A 99 6.46 -16.35 -4.71
CA TRP A 99 5.54 -16.65 -5.80
C TRP A 99 5.53 -18.13 -6.12
N SER A 100 6.69 -18.76 -6.29
CA SER A 100 6.81 -20.20 -6.55
C SER A 100 6.24 -21.06 -5.41
N ALA A 101 6.27 -20.57 -4.18
CA ALA A 101 5.72 -21.25 -3.00
C ALA A 101 4.24 -20.96 -2.75
N ASN A 102 3.56 -20.16 -3.60
CA ASN A 102 2.17 -19.69 -3.42
C ASN A 102 1.93 -19.02 -2.05
N ALA A 103 2.94 -18.32 -1.52
CA ALA A 103 2.94 -17.82 -0.15
C ALA A 103 1.88 -16.75 0.13
N LEU A 104 1.34 -16.08 -0.90
CA LEU A 104 0.32 -15.03 -0.80
C LEU A 104 -1.04 -15.44 -1.40
N GLU A 105 -1.18 -16.68 -1.86
CA GLU A 105 -2.43 -17.18 -2.43
C GLU A 105 -3.61 -16.96 -1.48
N ASP A 106 -4.75 -16.52 -2.03
CA ASP A 106 -6.01 -16.24 -1.33
C ASP A 106 -5.96 -15.15 -0.24
N LYS A 107 -4.81 -14.49 -0.02
CA LYS A 107 -4.75 -13.37 0.91
C LYS A 107 -5.40 -12.12 0.31
N PRO A 108 -6.25 -11.38 1.06
CA PRO A 108 -6.80 -10.12 0.60
C PRO A 108 -5.73 -9.05 0.38
N GLY A 109 -5.86 -8.26 -0.70
CA GLY A 109 -4.94 -7.18 -1.03
C GLY A 109 -5.63 -5.89 -1.45
N ILE A 110 -5.06 -4.74 -1.09
CA ILE A 110 -5.42 -3.40 -1.57
C ILE A 110 -4.19 -2.65 -2.04
N ALA A 111 -4.37 -1.71 -2.97
CA ALA A 111 -3.31 -0.81 -3.44
C ALA A 111 -3.62 0.65 -3.10
N PHE A 112 -2.56 1.47 -2.98
CA PHE A 112 -2.66 2.91 -2.79
C PHE A 112 -1.48 3.66 -3.42
N THR A 113 -1.69 4.93 -3.83
CA THR A 113 -0.65 5.71 -4.53
C THR A 113 -0.78 7.20 -4.29
N SER A 114 0.27 7.96 -4.58
CA SER A 114 0.22 9.41 -4.69
C SER A 114 0.74 9.90 -6.04
N THR A 115 0.21 11.04 -6.50
CA THR A 115 0.61 11.69 -7.75
C THR A 115 0.82 13.19 -7.53
N GLY A 116 1.65 13.82 -8.35
CA GLY A 116 1.85 15.27 -8.33
C GLY A 116 0.71 16.05 -9.00
N SER A 117 -0.16 15.41 -9.76
CA SER A 117 -1.28 16.06 -10.46
C SER A 117 -2.48 15.14 -10.58
N MET A 118 -3.67 15.72 -10.79
CA MET A 118 -4.95 15.01 -10.87
C MET A 118 -4.94 13.86 -11.88
N HIS A 119 -4.38 14.07 -13.07
CA HIS A 119 -4.27 13.07 -14.13
C HIS A 119 -2.87 12.47 -14.25
N GLY A 120 -2.11 12.46 -13.15
CA GLY A 120 -0.71 12.02 -13.09
C GLY A 120 -0.48 10.52 -13.09
N GLY A 121 -1.50 9.70 -13.39
CA GLY A 121 -1.38 8.24 -13.49
C GLY A 121 -1.77 7.50 -12.22
N GLN A 122 -2.77 7.99 -11.46
CA GLN A 122 -3.26 7.34 -10.25
C GLN A 122 -3.71 5.90 -10.54
N GLU A 123 -4.67 5.73 -11.45
CA GLU A 123 -5.28 4.45 -11.75
C GLU A 123 -4.27 3.46 -12.34
N ILE A 124 -3.44 3.90 -13.28
CA ILE A 124 -2.48 2.99 -13.92
C ILE A 124 -1.40 2.52 -12.93
N THR A 125 -1.01 3.36 -11.98
CA THR A 125 -0.09 2.95 -10.91
C THR A 125 -0.74 1.91 -9.99
N LEU A 126 -2.02 2.09 -9.64
CA LEU A 126 -2.78 1.10 -8.86
C LEU A 126 -2.88 -0.23 -9.62
N PHE A 127 -3.21 -0.22 -10.93
CA PHE A 127 -3.23 -1.43 -11.74
C PHE A 127 -1.87 -2.12 -11.81
N ASN A 128 -0.79 -1.36 -11.86
CA ASN A 128 0.56 -1.92 -11.81
C ASN A 128 0.84 -2.65 -10.48
N LEU A 129 0.39 -2.10 -9.35
CA LEU A 129 0.46 -2.76 -8.04
C LEU A 129 -0.47 -3.99 -7.97
N HIS A 130 -1.68 -3.90 -8.52
CA HIS A 130 -2.62 -5.03 -8.59
C HIS A 130 -2.05 -6.19 -9.43
N THR A 131 -1.32 -5.90 -10.50
CA THR A 131 -0.70 -6.94 -11.34
C THR A 131 0.22 -7.84 -10.52
N TYR A 132 1.04 -7.26 -9.62
CA TYR A 132 1.87 -8.05 -8.70
C TYR A 132 1.00 -8.96 -7.81
N MET A 133 -0.05 -8.42 -7.20
CA MET A 133 -0.95 -9.20 -6.34
C MET A 133 -1.65 -10.33 -7.12
N LEU A 134 -2.11 -10.07 -8.34
CA LEU A 134 -2.75 -11.07 -9.20
C LEU A 134 -1.80 -12.22 -9.55
N HIS A 135 -0.52 -11.92 -9.84
CA HIS A 135 0.49 -12.97 -10.07
C HIS A 135 0.72 -13.87 -8.85
N HIS A 136 0.51 -13.33 -7.66
CA HIS A 136 0.59 -14.08 -6.41
C HIS A 136 -0.72 -14.78 -6.00
N GLY A 137 -1.77 -14.75 -6.84
CA GLY A 137 -3.07 -15.37 -6.53
C GLY A 137 -3.87 -14.67 -5.43
N MET A 138 -3.58 -13.39 -5.15
CA MET A 138 -4.26 -12.63 -4.10
C MET A 138 -5.67 -12.18 -4.51
N ILE A 139 -6.54 -11.97 -3.52
CA ILE A 139 -7.90 -11.45 -3.70
C ILE A 139 -7.87 -9.92 -3.61
N ILE A 140 -8.03 -9.22 -4.74
CA ILE A 140 -7.99 -7.76 -4.77
C ILE A 140 -9.29 -7.17 -4.25
N ALA A 141 -9.19 -6.24 -3.29
CA ALA A 141 -10.32 -5.51 -2.72
C ALA A 141 -10.25 -4.02 -3.09
N GLY A 142 -11.12 -3.57 -3.99
CA GLY A 142 -11.25 -2.15 -4.32
C GLY A 142 -12.06 -1.37 -3.29
N ALA A 143 -12.14 -0.04 -3.48
CA ALA A 143 -12.98 0.86 -2.71
C ALA A 143 -14.39 0.92 -3.34
N PRO A 144 -15.44 0.45 -2.66
CA PRO A 144 -16.79 0.41 -3.22
C PRO A 144 -17.44 1.80 -3.21
N TYR A 145 -18.33 2.06 -4.15
CA TYR A 145 -19.08 3.33 -4.23
C TYR A 145 -20.04 3.59 -3.06
N SER A 146 -20.18 2.64 -2.12
CA SER A 146 -20.77 2.92 -0.81
C SER A 146 -19.91 3.87 0.05
N PHE A 147 -18.64 4.06 -0.31
CA PHE A 147 -17.82 5.16 0.21
C PHE A 147 -18.26 6.45 -0.46
N LYS A 148 -19.08 7.24 0.24
CA LYS A 148 -19.70 8.46 -0.31
C LYS A 148 -18.66 9.49 -0.78
N GLU A 149 -17.45 9.43 -0.23
CA GLU A 149 -16.32 10.29 -0.57
C GLU A 149 -15.88 10.11 -2.02
N LEU A 150 -15.98 8.92 -2.60
CA LEU A 150 -15.67 8.65 -4.02
C LEU A 150 -16.54 9.48 -4.99
N ASN A 151 -17.75 9.86 -4.58
CA ASN A 151 -18.67 10.64 -5.41
C ASN A 151 -18.48 12.16 -5.25
N LYS A 152 -17.69 12.63 -4.28
CA LYS A 152 -17.55 14.06 -3.97
C LYS A 152 -16.11 14.55 -3.99
N THR A 153 -15.12 13.66 -3.87
CA THR A 153 -13.72 14.07 -3.89
C THR A 153 -13.39 14.91 -5.13
N LYS A 154 -12.56 15.94 -4.91
CA LYS A 154 -12.03 16.81 -5.97
C LYS A 154 -10.50 16.67 -6.10
N SER A 155 -9.94 15.64 -5.47
CA SER A 155 -8.52 15.32 -5.49
C SER A 155 -8.33 13.81 -5.63
N GLY A 156 -7.57 13.15 -4.76
CA GLY A 156 -7.40 11.71 -4.80
C GLY A 156 -8.66 10.91 -4.41
N GLY A 157 -8.59 9.63 -4.63
CA GLY A 157 -9.67 8.66 -4.35
C GLY A 157 -10.24 8.04 -5.62
N THR A 158 -10.05 6.73 -5.75
CA THR A 158 -10.56 5.94 -6.89
C THR A 158 -11.20 4.65 -6.40
N PRO A 159 -12.07 4.00 -7.20
CA PRO A 159 -12.61 2.68 -6.85
C PRO A 159 -11.55 1.58 -6.86
N TYR A 160 -10.40 1.83 -7.49
CA TYR A 160 -9.29 0.88 -7.58
C TYR A 160 -8.37 0.90 -6.36
N GLY A 161 -8.43 1.96 -5.55
CA GLY A 161 -7.62 2.12 -4.34
C GLY A 161 -7.57 3.57 -3.85
N ALA A 162 -7.04 3.77 -2.65
CA ALA A 162 -6.85 5.11 -2.09
C ALA A 162 -5.72 5.85 -2.81
N THR A 163 -5.95 7.12 -3.13
CA THR A 163 -4.94 7.95 -3.79
C THR A 163 -4.86 9.34 -3.17
N HIS A 164 -3.72 10.01 -3.36
CA HIS A 164 -3.49 11.40 -2.96
C HIS A 164 -2.92 12.20 -4.13
N VAL A 165 -3.31 13.47 -4.23
CA VAL A 165 -2.82 14.42 -5.24
C VAL A 165 -2.12 15.60 -4.56
N GLU A 166 -0.81 15.72 -4.72
CA GLU A 166 0.01 16.78 -4.10
C GLU A 166 -0.25 18.18 -4.69
N ASN A 167 -0.86 18.29 -5.89
CA ASN A 167 -1.18 19.55 -6.59
C ASN A 167 0.00 20.52 -6.74
N PHE A 168 1.23 20.01 -6.85
CA PHE A 168 2.48 20.78 -6.97
C PHE A 168 2.76 21.76 -5.80
N ASN A 169 1.92 21.81 -4.78
CA ASN A 169 2.09 22.67 -3.61
C ASN A 169 3.01 22.03 -2.55
N SER A 170 3.57 20.87 -2.84
CA SER A 170 4.44 20.10 -1.93
C SER A 170 3.78 19.80 -0.57
N SER A 171 2.45 19.86 -0.48
CA SER A 171 1.72 19.45 0.70
C SER A 171 1.54 17.94 0.67
N ASN A 172 2.00 17.30 1.73
CA ASN A 172 1.80 15.87 1.95
C ASN A 172 0.49 15.59 2.70
N ASP A 173 -0.25 16.64 3.08
CA ASP A 173 -1.46 16.54 3.87
C ASP A 173 -2.60 15.98 3.01
N LEU A 174 -3.21 14.93 3.49
CA LEU A 174 -4.39 14.36 2.86
C LEU A 174 -5.59 15.30 3.02
N THR A 175 -6.36 15.46 1.96
CA THR A 175 -7.69 16.06 2.10
C THR A 175 -8.57 15.15 2.97
N ARG A 176 -9.64 15.70 3.51
CA ARG A 176 -10.58 14.92 4.34
C ARG A 176 -11.14 13.71 3.59
N ASP A 177 -11.51 13.90 2.32
CA ASP A 177 -12.06 12.81 1.50
C ASP A 177 -10.99 11.72 1.22
N GLU A 178 -9.75 12.10 0.93
CA GLU A 178 -8.63 11.15 0.73
C GLU A 178 -8.36 10.33 1.99
N TYR A 179 -8.28 10.99 3.16
CA TYR A 179 -8.11 10.33 4.44
C TYR A 179 -9.25 9.34 4.72
N ASP A 180 -10.50 9.77 4.56
CA ASP A 180 -11.68 8.93 4.83
C ASP A 180 -11.74 7.73 3.88
N ILE A 181 -11.38 7.89 2.59
CA ILE A 181 -11.29 6.77 1.63
C ILE A 181 -10.19 5.77 2.05
N ALA A 182 -9.01 6.27 2.40
CA ALA A 182 -7.89 5.42 2.85
C ALA A 182 -8.25 4.66 4.12
N LYS A 183 -8.80 5.34 5.13
CA LYS A 183 -9.26 4.74 6.39
C LYS A 183 -10.34 3.68 6.17
N LYS A 184 -11.35 3.97 5.35
CA LYS A 184 -12.41 3.01 5.01
C LYS A 184 -11.86 1.80 4.23
N SER A 185 -10.83 2.00 3.40
CA SER A 185 -10.16 0.89 2.72
C SER A 185 -9.45 -0.03 3.72
N GLY A 186 -8.78 0.54 4.73
CA GLY A 186 -8.20 -0.19 5.85
C GLY A 186 -9.25 -0.96 6.66
N ALA A 187 -10.36 -0.31 7.01
CA ALA A 187 -11.47 -0.97 7.70
C ALA A 187 -12.09 -2.11 6.87
N ARG A 188 -12.20 -1.93 5.55
CA ARG A 188 -12.74 -2.94 4.65
C ARG A 188 -11.85 -4.17 4.56
N ILE A 189 -10.54 -3.99 4.34
CA ILE A 189 -9.62 -5.13 4.23
C ILE A 189 -9.54 -5.88 5.56
N ALA A 190 -9.55 -5.19 6.71
CA ALA A 190 -9.58 -5.84 8.01
C ALA A 190 -10.82 -6.73 8.19
N LYS A 191 -11.99 -6.25 7.78
CA LYS A 191 -13.23 -7.06 7.81
C LYS A 191 -13.16 -8.28 6.90
N LEU A 192 -12.51 -8.17 5.73
CA LEU A 192 -12.31 -9.30 4.82
C LEU A 192 -11.37 -10.33 5.43
N ILE A 193 -10.23 -9.90 5.97
CA ILE A 193 -9.26 -10.76 6.65
C ILE A 193 -9.92 -11.51 7.81
N ASN A 194 -10.66 -10.80 8.66
CA ASN A 194 -11.35 -11.42 9.81
C ASN A 194 -12.40 -12.44 9.38
N LYS A 195 -13.06 -12.25 8.22
CA LYS A 195 -14.04 -13.21 7.69
C LYS A 195 -13.40 -14.45 7.07
N ILE A 196 -12.23 -14.30 6.44
CA ILE A 196 -11.52 -15.43 5.83
C ILE A 196 -10.87 -16.30 6.89
N ASN A 197 -10.43 -15.71 8.00
CA ASN A 197 -9.74 -16.39 9.09
C ASN A 197 -10.70 -16.88 10.21
N ALA A 198 -12.02 -16.66 10.06
CA ALA A 198 -13.05 -17.12 11.02
C ALA A 198 -13.46 -18.56 10.73
#